data_4528b72f8f0f32da0d086de7b1297697
#
_entry.id   4528b72f8f0f32da0d086de7b1297697
#
_cell.length_a   1.000
_cell.length_b   1.000
_cell.length_c   1.000
_cell.angle_alpha   90.00
_cell.angle_beta   90.00
_cell.angle_gamma   90.00
#
_symmetry.space_group_name_H-M   'P 1'
#
loop_
_entity.id
_entity.type
_entity.pdbx_description
1 polymer ?
#
loop_
_entity_poly.entity_id
_entity_poly.type
_entity_poly.pdbx_seq_one_letter_code
_entity_poly.pdbx_strand_id
1 'polypeptide(L)'
;MALPMEIDILIIDDNSPDGTAGIVKTKQSEYPERLHLLERAGKQGLGKAYIAGFRWALEHGYEYISEMDCDFSHPVDKLVELNNAVMSGRADVAIGSRYTEGGSVKNWPLSRIAISYGASLYVRLITGFPVKDSTAGFVCYHRSVLESIDLSSIRFHGYAFQIEMKYAAYCLGFQLLEVPITFEDRVLGSSKMSGAIFGEGFKGVIALRRDQLRGLFPKGKRKIC
;
A
#
# COMPACT_ATOMS: atom_id res chain seq x y z
N MET A 1 -6.90 19.23 7.58
CA MET A 1 -7.96 18.23 7.36
C MET A 1 -9.08 18.83 6.51
N ALA A 2 -8.76 19.10 5.23
CA ALA A 2 -9.67 19.79 4.32
C ALA A 2 -10.38 18.84 3.33
N LEU A 3 -10.34 17.53 3.57
CA LEU A 3 -11.05 16.57 2.72
C LEU A 3 -12.53 16.51 3.10
N PRO A 4 -13.42 16.29 2.14
CA PRO A 4 -14.87 16.21 2.36
C PRO A 4 -15.29 14.84 2.96
N MET A 5 -14.48 14.27 3.85
CA MET A 5 -14.73 13.02 4.55
C MET A 5 -14.01 13.03 5.91
N GLU A 6 -14.58 12.33 6.87
CA GLU A 6 -13.90 12.11 8.15
C GLU A 6 -12.82 11.05 8.00
N ILE A 7 -11.60 11.40 8.40
CA ILE A 7 -10.43 10.54 8.31
C ILE A 7 -9.62 10.70 9.58
N ASP A 8 -9.23 9.58 10.17
CA ASP A 8 -8.19 9.55 11.17
C ASP A 8 -6.85 9.21 10.51
N ILE A 9 -5.78 9.79 11.00
CA ILE A 9 -4.45 9.63 10.44
C ILE A 9 -3.56 8.96 11.47
N LEU A 10 -2.98 7.82 11.10
CA LEU A 10 -1.93 7.18 11.87
C LEU A 10 -0.58 7.42 11.20
N ILE A 11 0.30 8.12 11.87
CA ILE A 11 1.71 8.24 11.49
C ILE A 11 2.49 7.13 12.18
N ILE A 12 3.28 6.39 11.39
CA ILE A 12 4.16 5.34 11.89
C ILE A 12 5.60 5.86 11.78
N ASP A 13 6.24 6.06 12.90
CA ASP A 13 7.61 6.58 12.97
C ASP A 13 8.59 5.52 13.46
N ASP A 14 9.61 5.24 12.65
CA ASP A 14 10.65 4.26 12.92
C ASP A 14 11.85 4.88 13.66
N ASN A 15 11.59 5.69 14.69
CA ASN A 15 12.61 6.42 15.45
C ASN A 15 13.43 7.35 14.55
N SER A 16 12.75 8.22 13.82
CA SER A 16 13.35 9.16 12.88
C SER A 16 14.23 10.17 13.62
N PRO A 17 15.51 10.34 13.23
CA PRO A 17 16.45 11.21 13.93
C PRO A 17 16.22 12.71 13.66
N ASP A 18 15.35 13.04 12.71
CA ASP A 18 15.06 14.42 12.27
C ASP A 18 13.97 15.13 13.10
N GLY A 19 13.47 14.47 14.16
CA GLY A 19 12.44 15.05 15.03
C GLY A 19 11.01 14.88 14.54
N THR A 20 10.77 14.07 13.49
CA THR A 20 9.43 13.80 12.93
C THR A 20 8.41 13.49 14.03
N ALA A 21 8.72 12.56 14.96
CA ALA A 21 7.81 12.19 16.05
C ALA A 21 7.43 13.38 16.93
N GLY A 22 8.38 14.30 17.22
CA GLY A 22 8.11 15.51 17.99
C GLY A 22 7.14 16.46 17.28
N ILE A 23 7.27 16.63 15.96
CA ILE A 23 6.36 17.43 15.14
C ILE A 23 4.95 16.82 15.17
N VAL A 24 4.84 15.49 15.02
CA VAL A 24 3.55 14.80 15.08
C VAL A 24 2.90 14.97 16.46
N LYS A 25 3.64 14.81 17.56
CA LYS A 25 3.13 15.01 18.93
C LYS A 25 2.59 16.44 19.14
N THR A 26 3.28 17.43 18.60
CA THR A 26 2.79 18.82 18.64
C THR A 26 1.47 18.96 17.88
N LYS A 27 1.38 18.35 16.70
CA LYS A 27 0.14 18.37 15.91
C LYS A 27 -1.01 17.54 16.51
N GLN A 28 -0.72 16.49 17.26
CA GLN A 28 -1.74 15.74 18.01
C GLN A 28 -2.48 16.63 19.02
N SER A 29 -1.84 17.65 19.60
CA SER A 29 -2.51 18.60 20.48
C SER A 29 -3.58 19.42 19.77
N GLU A 30 -3.46 19.62 18.46
CA GLU A 30 -4.46 20.30 17.62
C GLU A 30 -5.59 19.35 17.16
N TYR A 31 -5.29 18.05 17.06
CA TYR A 31 -6.21 17.00 16.55
C TYR A 31 -6.14 15.73 17.40
N PRO A 32 -6.49 15.81 18.70
CA PRO A 32 -6.20 14.75 19.67
C PRO A 32 -6.89 13.41 19.38
N GLU A 33 -8.07 13.45 18.75
CA GLU A 33 -8.85 12.24 18.46
C GLU A 33 -8.68 11.73 17.03
N ARG A 34 -7.97 12.49 16.17
CA ARG A 34 -7.90 12.21 14.74
C ARG A 34 -6.49 12.00 14.21
N LEU A 35 -5.47 12.39 14.96
CA LEU A 35 -4.08 12.19 14.60
C LEU A 35 -3.42 11.29 15.62
N HIS A 36 -2.97 10.15 15.17
CA HIS A 36 -2.33 9.12 16.00
C HIS A 36 -0.87 8.96 15.61
N LEU A 37 -0.04 8.57 16.56
CA LEU A 37 1.38 8.29 16.36
C LEU A 37 1.70 6.90 16.92
N LEU A 38 2.30 6.07 16.08
CA LEU A 38 2.86 4.78 16.45
C LEU A 38 4.39 4.86 16.34
N GLU A 39 5.06 5.03 17.47
CA GLU A 39 6.52 5.04 17.53
C GLU A 39 7.05 3.60 17.60
N ARG A 40 8.00 3.26 16.73
CA ARG A 40 8.67 1.97 16.71
C ARG A 40 10.14 2.14 17.11
N ALA A 41 10.74 1.10 17.65
CA ALA A 41 12.13 1.15 18.18
C ALA A 41 13.19 1.46 17.12
N GLY A 42 12.86 1.30 15.82
CA GLY A 42 13.76 1.62 14.71
C GLY A 42 13.33 1.00 13.41
N LYS A 43 14.06 1.34 12.36
CA LYS A 43 13.75 0.98 10.97
C LYS A 43 13.91 -0.52 10.71
N GLN A 44 12.81 -1.17 10.35
CA GLN A 44 12.75 -2.60 10.05
C GLN A 44 12.23 -2.90 8.62
N GLY A 45 12.11 -1.88 7.81
CA GLY A 45 11.58 -1.93 6.44
C GLY A 45 10.13 -1.49 6.34
N LEU A 46 9.75 -1.02 5.13
CA LEU A 46 8.46 -0.42 4.82
C LEU A 46 7.29 -1.37 5.13
N GLY A 47 7.38 -2.61 4.69
CA GLY A 47 6.31 -3.60 4.90
C GLY A 47 5.99 -3.83 6.37
N LYS A 48 7.02 -3.89 7.24
CA LYS A 48 6.78 -4.04 8.69
C LYS A 48 6.12 -2.80 9.31
N ALA A 49 6.37 -1.61 8.77
CA ALA A 49 5.68 -0.40 9.20
C ALA A 49 4.19 -0.48 8.84
N TYR A 50 3.86 -0.79 7.60
CA TYR A 50 2.47 -0.96 7.17
C TYR A 50 1.74 -2.07 7.94
N ILE A 51 2.36 -3.23 8.15
CA ILE A 51 1.77 -4.31 8.96
C ILE A 51 1.44 -3.84 10.38
N ALA A 52 2.33 -3.07 11.01
CA ALA A 52 2.07 -2.50 12.33
C ALA A 52 0.87 -1.54 12.30
N GLY A 53 0.78 -0.69 11.28
CA GLY A 53 -0.36 0.19 11.07
C GLY A 53 -1.67 -0.55 10.80
N PHE A 54 -1.64 -1.59 9.98
CA PHE A 54 -2.82 -2.41 9.73
C PHE A 54 -3.33 -3.10 10.99
N ARG A 55 -2.45 -3.67 11.80
CA ARG A 55 -2.83 -4.27 13.09
C ARG A 55 -3.45 -3.24 14.03
N TRP A 56 -2.81 -2.08 14.15
CA TRP A 56 -3.34 -0.98 14.94
C TRP A 56 -4.75 -0.57 14.48
N ALA A 57 -4.95 -0.39 13.17
CA ALA A 57 -6.25 -0.01 12.61
C ALA A 57 -7.32 -1.09 12.85
N LEU A 58 -6.97 -2.37 12.69
CA LEU A 58 -7.87 -3.48 12.99
C LEU A 58 -8.26 -3.54 14.48
N GLU A 59 -7.30 -3.33 15.38
CA GLU A 59 -7.52 -3.30 16.84
C GLU A 59 -8.42 -2.14 17.28
N HIS A 60 -8.35 -1.00 16.56
CA HIS A 60 -9.16 0.19 16.82
C HIS A 60 -10.50 0.23 16.07
N GLY A 61 -10.86 -0.85 15.36
CA GLY A 61 -12.20 -1.00 14.79
C GLY A 61 -12.42 -0.29 13.45
N TYR A 62 -11.37 0.16 12.77
CA TYR A 62 -11.52 0.81 11.45
C TYR A 62 -12.00 -0.17 10.38
N GLU A 63 -13.02 0.25 9.60
CA GLU A 63 -13.60 -0.55 8.50
C GLU A 63 -12.84 -0.35 7.17
N TYR A 64 -12.35 0.86 6.93
CA TYR A 64 -11.63 1.23 5.70
C TYR A 64 -10.26 1.74 6.08
N ILE A 65 -9.23 1.05 5.59
CA ILE A 65 -7.85 1.31 5.97
C ILE A 65 -7.06 1.67 4.72
N SER A 66 -6.57 2.90 4.67
CA SER A 66 -5.77 3.39 3.55
C SER A 66 -4.30 3.49 3.93
N GLU A 67 -3.42 3.14 3.00
CA GLU A 67 -1.99 3.38 3.09
C GLU A 67 -1.56 4.41 2.06
N MET A 68 -0.61 5.27 2.43
CA MET A 68 -0.09 6.34 1.60
C MET A 68 1.29 6.77 2.10
N ASP A 69 2.21 7.07 1.17
CA ASP A 69 3.48 7.71 1.54
C ASP A 69 3.24 9.18 1.94
N CYS A 70 4.01 9.68 2.91
CA CYS A 70 3.88 11.05 3.43
C CYS A 70 4.92 12.01 2.82
N ASP A 71 5.26 11.84 1.54
CA ASP A 71 6.25 12.63 0.81
C ASP A 71 5.65 13.51 -0.31
N PHE A 72 4.33 13.70 -0.29
CA PHE A 72 3.54 14.43 -1.28
C PHE A 72 3.52 13.83 -2.69
N SER A 73 4.02 12.62 -2.88
CA SER A 73 3.99 11.98 -4.19
C SER A 73 2.60 11.45 -4.59
N HIS A 74 1.74 11.20 -3.62
CA HIS A 74 0.38 10.75 -3.84
C HIS A 74 -0.63 11.91 -3.75
N PRO A 75 -1.56 12.04 -4.70
CA PRO A 75 -2.58 13.10 -4.70
C PRO A 75 -3.62 12.85 -3.61
N VAL A 76 -3.66 13.73 -2.59
CA VAL A 76 -4.51 13.57 -1.40
C VAL A 76 -6.01 13.61 -1.75
N ASP A 77 -6.41 14.35 -2.78
CA ASP A 77 -7.79 14.41 -3.28
C ASP A 77 -8.28 13.02 -3.76
N LYS A 78 -7.39 12.20 -4.31
CA LYS A 78 -7.71 10.84 -4.75
C LYS A 78 -7.99 9.87 -3.60
N LEU A 79 -7.61 10.21 -2.38
CA LEU A 79 -7.95 9.41 -1.19
C LEU A 79 -9.47 9.25 -1.05
N VAL A 80 -10.22 10.30 -1.34
CA VAL A 80 -11.69 10.27 -1.31
C VAL A 80 -12.24 9.28 -2.35
N GLU A 81 -11.67 9.26 -3.55
CA GLU A 81 -12.10 8.36 -4.62
C GLU A 81 -11.79 6.88 -4.31
N LEU A 82 -10.59 6.60 -3.75
CA LEU A 82 -10.21 5.26 -3.32
C LEU A 82 -11.15 4.75 -2.21
N ASN A 83 -11.36 5.56 -1.18
CA ASN A 83 -12.25 5.17 -0.07
C ASN A 83 -13.69 4.96 -0.58
N ASN A 84 -14.23 5.86 -1.39
CA ASN A 84 -15.58 5.72 -1.95
C ASN A 84 -15.72 4.45 -2.82
N ALA A 85 -14.66 4.03 -3.50
CA ALA A 85 -14.71 2.79 -4.28
C ALA A 85 -14.89 1.57 -3.38
N VAL A 86 -14.28 1.56 -2.19
CA VAL A 86 -14.42 0.47 -1.22
C VAL A 86 -15.71 0.62 -0.42
N MET A 87 -16.02 1.80 0.09
CA MET A 87 -17.22 2.08 0.88
C MET A 87 -18.53 1.77 0.12
N SER A 88 -18.55 2.01 -1.19
CA SER A 88 -19.71 1.70 -2.02
C SER A 88 -19.82 0.23 -2.43
N GLY A 89 -18.88 -0.63 -2.00
CA GLY A 89 -18.86 -2.05 -2.37
C GLY A 89 -18.45 -2.32 -3.83
N ARG A 90 -17.95 -1.32 -4.58
CA ARG A 90 -17.44 -1.53 -5.94
C ARG A 90 -16.15 -2.37 -5.97
N ALA A 91 -15.40 -2.34 -4.88
CA ALA A 91 -14.20 -3.14 -4.71
C ALA A 91 -13.98 -3.45 -3.21
N ASP A 92 -13.21 -4.50 -2.94
CA ASP A 92 -12.69 -4.78 -1.60
C ASP A 92 -11.34 -4.11 -1.38
N VAL A 93 -10.61 -3.82 -2.48
CA VAL A 93 -9.33 -3.12 -2.50
C VAL A 93 -9.31 -2.11 -3.64
N ALA A 94 -9.11 -0.83 -3.33
CA ALA A 94 -8.91 0.23 -4.33
C ALA A 94 -7.44 0.64 -4.38
N ILE A 95 -6.86 0.69 -5.58
CA ILE A 95 -5.44 0.91 -5.82
C ILE A 95 -5.27 2.19 -6.64
N GLY A 96 -4.53 3.16 -6.11
CA GLY A 96 -4.12 4.35 -6.88
C GLY A 96 -3.07 3.97 -7.92
N SER A 97 -3.47 3.87 -9.17
CA SER A 97 -2.66 3.31 -10.25
C SER A 97 -2.14 4.38 -11.19
N ARG A 98 -0.84 4.31 -11.48
CA ARG A 98 -0.15 5.15 -12.47
C ARG A 98 -0.33 4.63 -13.89
N TYR A 99 -0.71 3.35 -14.05
CA TYR A 99 -0.67 2.61 -15.31
C TYR A 99 -2.05 2.16 -15.82
N THR A 100 -3.10 2.48 -15.11
CA THR A 100 -4.45 2.35 -15.65
C THR A 100 -4.80 3.54 -16.55
N GLU A 101 -5.86 3.44 -17.33
CA GLU A 101 -6.31 4.52 -18.21
C GLU A 101 -6.58 5.79 -17.40
N GLY A 102 -6.01 6.93 -17.81
CA GLY A 102 -6.03 8.19 -17.07
C GLY A 102 -4.95 8.34 -15.98
N GLY A 103 -4.19 7.28 -15.67
CA GLY A 103 -3.06 7.33 -14.75
C GLY A 103 -1.80 7.90 -15.42
N SER A 104 -0.93 8.52 -14.62
CA SER A 104 0.31 9.12 -15.12
C SER A 104 1.37 9.28 -14.04
N VAL A 105 2.58 9.61 -14.47
CA VAL A 105 3.69 10.01 -13.60
C VAL A 105 4.25 11.35 -14.07
N LYS A 106 4.64 12.21 -13.12
CA LYS A 106 5.30 13.49 -13.39
C LYS A 106 6.70 13.49 -12.83
N ASN A 107 7.59 14.19 -13.53
CA ASN A 107 8.97 14.43 -13.10
C ASN A 107 9.85 13.17 -12.96
N TRP A 108 9.44 12.03 -13.54
CA TRP A 108 10.27 10.83 -13.60
C TRP A 108 11.10 10.76 -14.87
N PRO A 109 12.38 10.37 -14.79
CA PRO A 109 13.15 10.02 -15.99
C PRO A 109 12.51 8.81 -16.70
N LEU A 110 12.59 8.78 -18.02
CA LEU A 110 12.03 7.71 -18.86
C LEU A 110 12.53 6.32 -18.44
N SER A 111 13.79 6.21 -18.04
CA SER A 111 14.38 4.95 -17.52
C SER A 111 13.65 4.43 -16.29
N ARG A 112 13.28 5.31 -15.36
CA ARG A 112 12.53 4.93 -14.16
C ARG A 112 11.11 4.49 -14.50
N ILE A 113 10.46 5.16 -15.45
CA ILE A 113 9.13 4.76 -15.96
C ILE A 113 9.22 3.37 -16.58
N ALA A 114 10.19 3.14 -17.47
CA ALA A 114 10.37 1.85 -18.13
C ALA A 114 10.63 0.71 -17.13
N ILE A 115 11.46 0.93 -16.12
CA ILE A 115 11.76 -0.06 -15.08
C ILE A 115 10.49 -0.36 -14.24
N SER A 116 9.78 0.67 -13.80
CA SER A 116 8.59 0.51 -12.94
C SER A 116 7.43 -0.16 -13.69
N TYR A 117 7.19 0.24 -14.94
CA TYR A 117 6.21 -0.39 -15.81
C TYR A 117 6.60 -1.84 -16.14
N GLY A 118 7.87 -2.07 -16.50
CA GLY A 118 8.41 -3.40 -16.76
C GLY A 118 8.29 -4.34 -15.56
N ALA A 119 8.51 -3.85 -14.35
CA ALA A 119 8.32 -4.62 -13.13
C ALA A 119 6.85 -5.06 -12.97
N SER A 120 5.89 -4.17 -13.18
CA SER A 120 4.47 -4.50 -13.11
C SER A 120 4.05 -5.47 -14.22
N LEU A 121 4.59 -5.30 -15.44
CA LEU A 121 4.36 -6.24 -16.54
C LEU A 121 4.91 -7.64 -16.21
N TYR A 122 6.11 -7.72 -15.66
CA TYR A 122 6.71 -8.96 -15.19
C TYR A 122 5.84 -9.68 -14.16
N VAL A 123 5.34 -8.95 -13.15
CA VAL A 123 4.42 -9.52 -12.14
C VAL A 123 3.19 -10.13 -12.83
N ARG A 124 2.56 -9.40 -13.74
CA ARG A 124 1.38 -9.86 -14.47
C ARG A 124 1.66 -11.12 -15.29
N LEU A 125 2.77 -11.17 -16.01
CA LEU A 125 3.13 -12.32 -16.85
C LEU A 125 3.41 -13.58 -16.03
N ILE A 126 4.09 -13.45 -14.89
CA ILE A 126 4.45 -14.61 -14.05
C ILE A 126 3.25 -15.11 -13.23
N THR A 127 2.48 -14.18 -12.67
CA THR A 127 1.43 -14.54 -11.69
C THR A 127 0.03 -14.67 -12.29
N GLY A 128 -0.21 -14.09 -13.47
CA GLY A 128 -1.56 -13.89 -14.02
C GLY A 128 -2.36 -12.81 -13.26
N PHE A 129 -1.72 -12.02 -12.41
CA PHE A 129 -2.35 -10.97 -11.61
C PHE A 129 -2.81 -9.81 -12.51
N PRO A 130 -4.11 -9.42 -12.50
CA PRO A 130 -4.63 -8.50 -13.50
C PRO A 130 -4.26 -7.03 -13.27
N VAL A 131 -3.78 -6.67 -12.07
CA VAL A 131 -3.47 -5.30 -11.69
C VAL A 131 -2.32 -4.73 -12.52
N LYS A 132 -2.52 -3.56 -13.14
CA LYS A 132 -1.55 -2.90 -14.00
C LYS A 132 -0.41 -2.26 -13.21
N ASP A 133 -0.70 -1.74 -12.01
CA ASP A 133 0.27 -1.14 -11.10
C ASP A 133 0.44 -1.97 -9.83
N SER A 134 1.18 -3.07 -9.97
CA SER A 134 1.38 -4.00 -8.87
C SER A 134 2.22 -3.43 -7.72
N THR A 135 3.04 -2.40 -7.98
CA THR A 135 3.95 -1.77 -7.02
C THR A 135 3.39 -0.51 -6.36
N ALA A 136 2.15 -0.12 -6.67
CA ALA A 136 1.51 1.05 -6.07
C ALA A 136 1.42 0.92 -4.55
N GLY A 137 1.79 1.98 -3.81
CA GLY A 137 1.72 2.08 -2.36
C GLY A 137 0.61 3.03 -1.86
N PHE A 138 -0.34 3.37 -2.73
CA PHE A 138 -1.52 4.15 -2.39
C PHE A 138 -2.74 3.25 -2.56
N VAL A 139 -3.20 2.66 -1.47
CA VAL A 139 -4.21 1.60 -1.50
C VAL A 139 -5.20 1.80 -0.35
N CYS A 140 -6.47 1.55 -0.63
CA CYS A 140 -7.52 1.45 0.39
C CYS A 140 -8.01 0.00 0.45
N TYR A 141 -8.07 -0.56 1.64
CA TYR A 141 -8.56 -1.90 1.93
C TYR A 141 -9.84 -1.83 2.75
N HIS A 142 -10.80 -2.69 2.43
CA HIS A 142 -11.85 -3.05 3.37
C HIS A 142 -11.26 -3.92 4.49
N ARG A 143 -11.72 -3.74 5.72
CA ARG A 143 -11.28 -4.48 6.92
C ARG A 143 -11.18 -5.99 6.68
N SER A 144 -12.20 -6.59 6.08
CA SER A 144 -12.26 -8.03 5.83
C SER A 144 -11.09 -8.58 5.01
N VAL A 145 -10.49 -7.76 4.14
CA VAL A 145 -9.29 -8.14 3.36
C VAL A 145 -8.11 -8.34 4.30
N LEU A 146 -7.85 -7.35 5.16
CA LEU A 146 -6.72 -7.40 6.10
C LEU A 146 -6.89 -8.47 7.18
N GLU A 147 -8.12 -8.75 7.60
CA GLU A 147 -8.43 -9.86 8.52
C GLU A 147 -8.26 -11.24 7.87
N SER A 148 -8.45 -11.32 6.55
CA SER A 148 -8.32 -12.58 5.80
C SER A 148 -6.89 -12.91 5.41
N ILE A 149 -6.01 -11.91 5.38
CA ILE A 149 -4.58 -12.09 5.10
C ILE A 149 -3.86 -12.36 6.42
N ASP A 150 -3.11 -13.46 6.49
CA ASP A 150 -2.19 -13.66 7.61
C ASP A 150 -1.02 -12.67 7.49
N LEU A 151 -1.17 -11.51 8.13
CA LEU A 151 -0.17 -10.44 8.14
C LEU A 151 1.18 -10.88 8.75
N SER A 152 1.21 -11.97 9.52
CA SER A 152 2.45 -12.51 10.08
C SER A 152 3.23 -13.34 9.07
N SER A 153 2.58 -13.86 8.06
CA SER A 153 3.18 -14.66 6.99
C SER A 153 3.75 -13.84 5.83
N ILE A 154 3.48 -12.52 5.80
CA ILE A 154 4.02 -11.61 4.77
C ILE A 154 5.54 -11.53 4.89
N ARG A 155 6.23 -11.85 3.81
CA ARG A 155 7.69 -12.07 3.78
C ARG A 155 8.48 -10.86 3.32
N PHE A 156 7.91 -10.07 2.40
CA PHE A 156 8.64 -8.98 1.78
C PHE A 156 8.52 -7.68 2.58
N HIS A 157 9.63 -6.94 2.66
CA HIS A 157 9.72 -5.74 3.49
C HIS A 157 9.92 -4.45 2.69
N GLY A 158 10.28 -4.58 1.40
CA GLY A 158 10.47 -3.46 0.47
C GLY A 158 9.29 -3.30 -0.49
N TYR A 159 9.55 -2.90 -1.73
CA TYR A 159 8.51 -2.73 -2.77
C TYR A 159 7.73 -4.02 -3.08
N ALA A 160 8.35 -5.18 -2.90
CA ALA A 160 7.70 -6.47 -3.09
C ALA A 160 6.56 -6.71 -2.08
N PHE A 161 6.57 -6.04 -0.92
CA PHE A 161 5.48 -6.04 0.04
C PHE A 161 4.16 -5.61 -0.61
N GLN A 162 4.19 -4.54 -1.40
CA GLN A 162 3.01 -4.03 -2.11
C GLN A 162 2.44 -5.04 -3.11
N ILE A 163 3.33 -5.80 -3.77
CA ILE A 163 2.92 -6.88 -4.67
C ILE A 163 2.29 -8.02 -3.88
N GLU A 164 2.94 -8.45 -2.78
CA GLU A 164 2.48 -9.57 -1.97
C GLU A 164 1.11 -9.32 -1.36
N MET A 165 0.86 -8.15 -0.77
CA MET A 165 -0.43 -7.79 -0.17
C MET A 165 -1.58 -7.83 -1.18
N LYS A 166 -1.42 -7.16 -2.33
CA LYS A 166 -2.44 -7.14 -3.37
C LYS A 166 -2.64 -8.50 -4.02
N TYR A 167 -1.56 -9.25 -4.21
CA TYR A 167 -1.64 -10.59 -4.77
C TYR A 167 -2.32 -11.58 -3.80
N ALA A 168 -2.05 -11.48 -2.49
CA ALA A 168 -2.74 -12.25 -1.47
C ALA A 168 -4.26 -11.97 -1.48
N ALA A 169 -4.65 -10.69 -1.52
CA ALA A 169 -6.06 -10.32 -1.64
C ALA A 169 -6.71 -10.92 -2.91
N TYR A 170 -6.02 -10.84 -4.06
CA TYR A 170 -6.48 -11.45 -5.30
C TYR A 170 -6.64 -12.97 -5.20
N CYS A 171 -5.65 -13.68 -4.64
CA CYS A 171 -5.71 -15.13 -4.45
C CYS A 171 -6.82 -15.56 -3.51
N LEU A 172 -7.17 -14.73 -2.52
CA LEU A 172 -8.30 -14.94 -1.61
C LEU A 172 -9.66 -14.64 -2.26
N GLY A 173 -9.68 -14.12 -3.50
CA GLY A 173 -10.90 -13.89 -4.27
C GLY A 173 -11.55 -12.51 -4.04
N PHE A 174 -10.84 -11.57 -3.42
CA PHE A 174 -11.31 -10.19 -3.27
C PHE A 174 -11.30 -9.43 -4.59
N GLN A 175 -12.21 -8.47 -4.72
CA GLN A 175 -12.30 -7.60 -5.89
C GLN A 175 -11.34 -6.42 -5.76
N LEU A 176 -10.45 -6.26 -6.75
CA LEU A 176 -9.50 -5.15 -6.81
C LEU A 176 -9.90 -4.18 -7.92
N LEU A 177 -9.83 -2.88 -7.63
CA LEU A 177 -10.11 -1.81 -8.57
C LEU A 177 -8.93 -0.86 -8.66
N GLU A 178 -8.50 -0.52 -9.86
CA GLU A 178 -7.50 0.51 -10.08
C GLU A 178 -8.17 1.87 -10.36
N VAL A 179 -7.82 2.86 -9.56
CA VAL A 179 -8.24 4.26 -9.68
C VAL A 179 -7.06 5.04 -10.27
N PRO A 180 -7.26 5.78 -11.38
CA PRO A 180 -6.17 6.52 -12.00
C PRO A 180 -5.66 7.65 -11.10
N ILE A 181 -4.36 7.71 -10.92
CA ILE A 181 -3.69 8.81 -10.20
C ILE A 181 -2.59 9.43 -11.05
N THR A 182 -2.28 10.69 -10.79
CA THR A 182 -1.04 11.31 -11.24
C THR A 182 -0.05 11.28 -10.08
N PHE A 183 0.97 10.43 -10.19
CA PHE A 183 2.05 10.36 -9.21
C PHE A 183 3.10 11.42 -9.54
N GLU A 184 3.44 12.26 -8.58
CA GLU A 184 4.49 13.26 -8.74
C GLU A 184 5.73 12.87 -7.95
N ASP A 185 6.93 13.04 -8.53
CA ASP A 185 8.15 12.70 -7.77
C ASP A 185 8.30 13.63 -6.57
N ARG A 186 8.82 13.08 -5.48
CA ARG A 186 9.06 13.86 -4.27
C ARG A 186 9.98 15.06 -4.54
N VAL A 187 9.70 16.17 -3.89
CA VAL A 187 10.51 17.40 -4.04
C VAL A 187 11.78 17.32 -3.17
N LEU A 188 11.71 16.61 -2.03
CA LEU A 188 12.82 16.49 -1.07
C LEU A 188 13.21 15.02 -0.88
N GLY A 189 14.51 14.79 -0.73
CA GLY A 189 15.09 13.46 -0.51
C GLY A 189 15.45 12.71 -1.80
N SER A 190 16.12 11.58 -1.65
CA SER A 190 16.53 10.71 -2.76
C SER A 190 15.83 9.36 -2.71
N SER A 191 15.50 8.79 -3.87
CA SER A 191 14.96 7.44 -3.97
C SER A 191 16.02 6.41 -3.55
N LYS A 192 15.71 5.55 -2.60
CA LYS A 192 16.61 4.49 -2.10
C LYS A 192 16.47 3.19 -2.89
N MET A 193 16.29 3.27 -4.20
CA MET A 193 16.23 2.07 -5.04
C MET A 193 17.64 1.50 -5.23
N SER A 194 17.93 0.36 -4.59
CA SER A 194 19.18 -0.38 -4.78
C SER A 194 18.95 -1.61 -5.67
N GLY A 195 19.98 -2.06 -6.40
CA GLY A 195 19.92 -3.27 -7.22
C GLY A 195 19.52 -4.54 -6.44
N ALA A 196 19.83 -4.59 -5.16
CA ALA A 196 19.44 -5.70 -4.28
C ALA A 196 17.93 -5.81 -4.10
N ILE A 197 17.22 -4.68 -4.03
CA ILE A 197 15.75 -4.62 -3.92
C ILE A 197 15.08 -5.20 -5.17
N PHE A 198 15.66 -4.97 -6.36
CA PHE A 198 15.17 -5.57 -7.61
C PHE A 198 15.33 -7.08 -7.63
N GLY A 199 16.49 -7.60 -7.19
CA GLY A 199 16.76 -9.04 -7.16
C GLY A 199 15.83 -9.79 -6.19
N GLU A 200 15.53 -9.20 -5.04
CA GLU A 200 14.57 -9.73 -4.08
C GLU A 200 13.16 -9.75 -4.68
N GLY A 201 12.72 -8.66 -5.28
CA GLY A 201 11.41 -8.56 -5.93
C GLY A 201 11.22 -9.59 -7.05
N PHE A 202 12.26 -9.78 -7.88
CA PHE A 202 12.19 -10.72 -9.00
C PHE A 202 12.01 -12.17 -8.54
N LYS A 203 12.85 -12.64 -7.62
CA LYS A 203 12.74 -13.99 -7.04
C LYS A 203 11.44 -14.14 -6.22
N GLY A 204 11.04 -13.08 -5.55
CA GLY A 204 9.84 -13.03 -4.75
C GLY A 204 8.57 -13.30 -5.56
N VAL A 205 8.42 -12.69 -6.73
CA VAL A 205 7.26 -12.89 -7.61
C VAL A 205 7.13 -14.35 -8.06
N ILE A 206 8.24 -15.01 -8.42
CA ILE A 206 8.24 -16.44 -8.74
C ILE A 206 7.82 -17.28 -7.53
N ALA A 207 8.31 -16.93 -6.34
CA ALA A 207 7.93 -17.62 -5.11
C ALA A 207 6.44 -17.48 -4.82
N LEU A 208 5.86 -16.27 -4.96
CA LEU A 208 4.43 -16.03 -4.81
C LEU A 208 3.60 -16.91 -5.75
N ARG A 209 3.98 -16.99 -7.03
CA ARG A 209 3.29 -17.84 -7.99
C ARG A 209 3.37 -19.32 -7.62
N ARG A 210 4.55 -19.79 -7.23
CA ARG A 210 4.75 -21.17 -6.76
C ARG A 210 3.88 -21.48 -5.55
N ASP A 211 3.79 -20.58 -4.61
CA ASP A 211 3.02 -20.78 -3.39
C ASP A 211 1.52 -20.77 -3.65
N GLN A 212 1.05 -19.96 -4.59
CA GLN A 212 -0.33 -20.02 -5.07
C GLN A 212 -0.65 -21.40 -5.70
N LEU A 213 0.24 -21.90 -6.56
CA LEU A 213 0.06 -23.21 -7.22
C LEU A 213 0.08 -24.37 -6.20
N ARG A 214 0.75 -24.20 -5.07
CA ARG A 214 0.79 -25.16 -3.95
C ARG A 214 -0.40 -25.02 -3.00
N GLY A 215 -1.30 -24.06 -3.23
CA GLY A 215 -2.46 -23.81 -2.37
C GLY A 215 -2.10 -23.20 -1.02
N LEU A 216 -0.91 -22.57 -0.90
CA LEU A 216 -0.47 -21.92 0.33
C LEU A 216 -1.18 -20.57 0.57
N PHE A 217 -1.87 -20.03 -0.44
CA PHE A 217 -2.88 -18.99 -0.24
C PHE A 217 -4.24 -19.72 -0.09
N PRO A 218 -4.74 -19.93 1.14
CA PRO A 218 -6.04 -20.56 1.32
C PRO A 218 -7.08 -19.72 0.60
N LYS A 219 -7.90 -20.37 -0.23
CA LYS A 219 -9.07 -19.69 -0.80
C LYS A 219 -9.95 -19.26 0.36
N GLY A 220 -9.86 -17.99 0.71
CA GLY A 220 -10.68 -17.42 1.76
C GLY A 220 -12.15 -17.65 1.39
N LYS A 221 -12.92 -18.15 2.33
CA LYS A 221 -14.37 -18.08 2.20
C LYS A 221 -14.70 -16.59 2.30
N ARG A 222 -15.02 -15.98 1.16
CA ARG A 222 -15.59 -14.64 1.12
C ARG A 222 -16.71 -14.62 2.14
N LYS A 223 -16.53 -13.92 3.26
CA LYS A 223 -17.67 -13.54 4.09
C LYS A 223 -18.43 -12.50 3.29
N ILE A 224 -19.42 -12.95 2.55
CA ILE A 224 -20.42 -12.07 1.95
C ILE A 224 -21.20 -11.53 3.15
N CYS A 225 -21.02 -10.24 3.44
CA CYS A 225 -21.90 -9.49 4.33
C CYS A 225 -23.18 -9.16 3.58
#